data_e5db5d7eaf0df7fd538977a9cd850d27
#
_entry.id   e5db5d7eaf0df7fd538977a9cd850d27
#
_cell.length_a   1.000
_cell.length_b   1.000
_cell.length_c   1.000
_cell.angle_alpha   90.00
_cell.angle_beta   90.00
_cell.angle_gamma   90.00
#
_symmetry.space_group_name_H-M   'P 1'
#
loop_
_entity.id
_entity.type
_entity.pdbx_description
1 polymer ?
#
loop_
_entity_poly.entity_id
_entity_poly.type
_entity_poly.pdbx_seq_one_letter_code
_entity_poly.pdbx_strand_id
1 'polypeptide(L)' 'MKTKINQIHKQLDRLERDFMFNSNRMKELSNENRRGSSEYWRLHEECKGFNDTIRELLEDLWKLQDEE' A
#
# COMPACT_ATOMS: atom_id res chain seq x y z
N MET A 1 -16.99 -6.46 15.44
CA MET A 1 -16.75 -7.90 15.36
C MET A 1 -15.33 -8.18 14.94
N LYS A 2 -14.65 -9.04 15.68
CA LYS A 2 -13.22 -9.30 15.49
C LYS A 2 -12.87 -9.84 14.10
N THR A 3 -13.79 -10.55 13.46
CA THR A 3 -13.53 -11.14 12.14
C THR A 3 -13.26 -10.09 11.06
N LYS A 4 -14.07 -9.02 11.03
CA LYS A 4 -13.86 -7.93 10.07
C LYS A 4 -12.56 -7.19 10.34
N ILE A 5 -12.26 -6.93 11.59
CA ILE A 5 -11.00 -6.28 11.98
C ILE A 5 -9.81 -7.13 11.55
N ASN A 6 -9.86 -8.43 11.78
CA ASN A 6 -8.80 -9.36 11.36
C ASN A 6 -8.62 -9.38 9.85
N GLN A 7 -9.73 -9.35 9.09
CA GLN A 7 -9.66 -9.31 7.62
C GLN A 7 -8.99 -8.02 7.13
N ILE A 8 -9.31 -6.89 7.75
CA ILE A 8 -8.70 -5.61 7.40
C ILE A 8 -7.20 -5.65 7.71
N HIS A 9 -6.80 -6.19 8.86
CA HIS A 9 -5.37 -6.34 9.18
C HIS A 9 -4.64 -7.20 8.17
N LYS A 10 -5.22 -8.30 7.74
CA LYS A 10 -4.62 -9.15 6.72
C LYS A 10 -4.45 -8.42 5.39
N GLN A 11 -5.47 -7.66 4.99
CA GLN A 11 -5.40 -6.86 3.76
C GLN A 11 -4.32 -5.78 3.86
N LEU A 12 -4.21 -5.12 5.01
CA LEU A 12 -3.19 -4.12 5.24
C LEU A 12 -1.78 -4.72 5.16
N ASP A 13 -1.57 -5.87 5.79
CA ASP A 13 -0.28 -6.55 5.74
C ASP A 13 0.12 -6.88 4.31
N ARG A 14 -0.82 -7.38 3.53
CA ARG A 14 -0.59 -7.73 2.12
C ARG A 14 -0.25 -6.50 1.30
N LEU A 15 -1.01 -5.42 1.47
CA LEU A 15 -0.78 -4.17 0.77
C LEU A 15 0.57 -3.55 1.14
N GLU A 16 0.94 -3.61 2.42
CA GLU A 16 2.24 -3.11 2.86
C GLU A 16 3.39 -3.87 2.21
N ARG A 17 3.27 -5.20 2.10
CA ARG A 17 4.30 -6.01 1.43
C ARG A 17 4.45 -5.63 -0.03
N ASP A 18 3.32 -5.48 -0.74
CA ASP A 18 3.32 -5.09 -2.15
C ASP A 18 3.89 -3.69 -2.32
N PHE A 19 3.50 -2.78 -1.44
CA PHE A 19 4.01 -1.41 -1.42
C PHE A 19 5.53 -1.39 -1.23
N MET A 20 6.03 -2.15 -0.26
CA MET A 20 7.47 -2.23 0.02
C MET A 20 8.23 -2.80 -1.16
N PHE A 21 7.70 -3.84 -1.80
CA PHE A 21 8.30 -4.44 -2.98
C PHE A 21 8.44 -3.42 -4.11
N ASN A 22 7.34 -2.71 -4.41
CA ASN A 22 7.35 -1.69 -5.46
C ASN A 22 8.25 -0.51 -5.11
N SER A 23 8.25 -0.09 -3.85
CA SER A 23 9.09 1.00 -3.37
C SER A 23 10.57 0.66 -3.50
N ASN A 24 10.97 -0.56 -3.16
CA ASN A 24 12.34 -1.02 -3.31
C ASN A 24 12.76 -1.07 -4.78
N ARG A 25 11.86 -1.51 -5.65
CA ARG A 25 12.14 -1.54 -7.09
C ARG A 25 12.32 -0.13 -7.65
N MET A 26 11.48 0.82 -7.23
CA MET A 26 11.62 2.23 -7.62
C MET A 26 12.96 2.79 -7.16
N LYS A 27 13.39 2.44 -5.95
CA LYS A 27 14.68 2.87 -5.41
C LYS A 27 15.84 2.34 -6.25
N GLU A 28 15.77 1.07 -6.68
CA GLU A 28 16.77 0.48 -7.57
C GLU A 28 16.83 1.23 -8.91
N LEU A 29 15.67 1.51 -9.51
CA LEU A 29 15.60 2.25 -10.77
C LEU A 29 16.15 3.66 -10.62
N SER A 30 15.88 4.31 -9.50
CA SER A 30 16.42 5.64 -9.20
C SER A 30 17.94 5.61 -9.11
N ASN A 31 18.50 4.58 -8.45
CA ASN A 31 19.95 4.41 -8.32
C ASN A 31 20.62 4.14 -9.67
N GLU A 32 19.89 3.53 -10.60
CA GLU A 32 20.40 3.27 -11.97
C GLU A 32 20.16 4.46 -12.91
N ASN A 33 19.68 5.59 -12.40
CA ASN A 33 19.33 6.78 -13.19
C ASN A 33 18.18 6.53 -14.18
N ARG A 34 17.24 5.66 -13.78
CA ARG A 34 16.11 5.31 -14.64
C ARG A 34 14.79 5.89 -14.17
N ARG A 35 14.83 7.07 -13.54
CA ARG A 35 13.62 7.75 -13.06
C ARG A 35 12.63 8.10 -14.16
N GLY A 36 13.12 8.28 -15.38
CA GLY A 36 12.26 8.58 -16.53
C GLY A 36 11.70 7.37 -17.24
N SER A 37 11.97 6.16 -16.76
CA SER A 37 11.51 4.95 -17.41
C SER A 37 10.01 4.73 -17.20
N SER A 38 9.37 4.03 -18.15
CA SER A 38 7.96 3.66 -18.04
C SER A 38 7.69 2.80 -16.81
N GLU A 39 8.64 1.92 -16.48
CA GLU A 39 8.55 1.05 -15.31
C GLU A 39 8.50 1.87 -14.01
N TYR A 40 9.36 2.89 -13.89
CA TYR A 40 9.38 3.75 -12.72
C TYR A 40 8.03 4.45 -12.52
N TRP A 41 7.49 5.05 -13.56
CA TRP A 41 6.22 5.77 -13.48
C TRP A 41 5.04 4.83 -13.20
N ARG A 42 5.06 3.63 -13.76
CA ARG A 42 4.03 2.64 -13.48
C ARG A 42 4.05 2.24 -12.00
N LEU A 43 5.24 2.00 -11.45
CA LEU A 43 5.39 1.65 -10.04
C LEU A 43 4.97 2.82 -9.14
N HIS A 44 5.29 4.04 -9.53
CA HIS A 44 4.87 5.24 -8.80
C HIS A 44 3.35 5.32 -8.71
N GLU A 45 2.64 5.08 -9.79
CA GLU A 45 1.19 5.09 -9.81
C GLU A 45 0.60 3.96 -8.99
N GLU A 46 1.19 2.77 -9.04
CA GLU A 46 0.77 1.64 -8.21
C GLU A 46 0.92 1.96 -6.73
N CYS A 47 2.04 2.56 -6.34
CA CYS A 47 2.27 2.97 -4.95
C CYS A 47 1.24 4.00 -4.49
N LYS A 48 0.87 4.93 -5.35
CA LYS A 48 -0.15 5.92 -5.06
C LYS A 48 -1.50 5.25 -4.81
N GLY A 49 -1.87 4.27 -5.65
CA GLY A 49 -3.09 3.48 -5.47
C GLY A 49 -3.08 2.69 -4.16
N PHE A 50 -1.95 2.09 -3.80
CA PHE A 50 -1.81 1.38 -2.53
C PHE A 50 -2.03 2.31 -1.33
N ASN A 51 -1.46 3.52 -1.37
CA ASN A 51 -1.65 4.49 -0.30
C ASN A 51 -3.11 4.87 -0.10
N ASP A 52 -3.84 5.09 -1.18
CA ASP A 52 -5.26 5.42 -1.11
C ASP A 52 -6.07 4.27 -0.52
N THR A 53 -5.79 3.03 -0.94
CA THR A 53 -6.46 1.85 -0.42
C THR A 53 -6.14 1.63 1.06
N ILE A 54 -4.89 1.79 1.46
CA ILE A 54 -4.46 1.67 2.86
C ILE A 54 -5.19 2.69 3.71
N ARG A 55 -5.32 3.92 3.26
CA ARG A 55 -6.04 4.97 3.99
C ARG A 55 -7.50 4.61 4.19
N GLU A 56 -8.17 4.12 3.15
CA GLU A 56 -9.56 3.69 3.24
C GLU A 56 -9.74 2.55 4.24
N LEU A 57 -8.84 1.58 4.23
CA LEU A 57 -8.89 0.47 5.17
C LEU A 57 -8.66 0.92 6.61
N LEU A 58 -7.75 1.87 6.82
CA LEU A 58 -7.51 2.44 8.15
C LEU A 58 -8.74 3.19 8.67
N GLU A 59 -9.41 3.94 7.82
CA GLU A 59 -10.65 4.63 8.20
C GLU A 59 -11.73 3.62 8.60
N ASP A 60 -11.90 2.56 7.84
CA ASP A 60 -12.87 1.50 8.16
C ASP A 60 -12.51 0.83 9.47
N LEU A 61 -11.23 0.57 9.71
CA LEU A 61 -10.75 -0.04 10.95
C LEU A 61 -11.08 0.84 12.15
N TRP A 62 -10.81 2.14 12.05
CA TRP A 62 -11.10 3.08 13.13
C TRP A 62 -12.61 3.13 13.45
N LYS A 63 -13.46 3.14 12.43
CA LYS A 63 -14.91 3.11 12.62
C LYS A 63 -15.37 1.84 13.34
N LEU A 64 -14.82 0.70 12.97
CA LEU A 64 -15.15 -0.58 13.61
C LEU A 64 -14.68 -0.62 15.06
N GLN A 65 -13.52 -0.05 15.36
CA GLN A 65 -13.02 0.02 16.73
C GLN A 65 -13.87 0.93 17.60
N ASP A 66 -14.36 2.04 17.06
CA ASP A 66 -15.23 2.95 17.79
C ASP A 66 -16.59 2.32 18.11
N GLU A 67 -17.07 1.41 17.26
CA GLU A 67 -18.34 0.70 17.49
C GLU A 67 -18.23 -0.41 18.53
N GLU A 68 -17.05 -0.87 18.83
CA GLU A 68 -16.80 -1.87 19.87
C GLU A 68 -16.51 -1.23 21.22
#